data_0de13a70378410472691eff2bacce396
#
_entry.id   0de13a70378410472691eff2bacce396
#
_cell.length_a   1.000
_cell.length_b   1.000
_cell.length_c   1.000
_cell.angle_alpha   90.00
_cell.angle_beta   90.00
_cell.angle_gamma   90.00
#
_symmetry.space_group_name_H-M   'P 1'
#
loop_
_entity.id
_entity.type
_entity.pdbx_description
1 polymer ?
#
loop_
_entity_poly.entity_id
_entity_poly.type
_entity_poly.pdbx_seq_one_letter_code
_entity_poly.pdbx_strand_id
1 'polypeptide(L)'
;MTPPPTVAVRDARADERDAVRVLTLRAYAEYATVMTPASWAGLDGAVRAALASDAPAERIVAERDGVLLGSVHLFPPVVDAYGALAGRAPWPELRLLAVAPEARGLGVGRALVAECVRRARRAGASALGLHTSASMRVAMAMYERLGFERAPEHDFQPPGAELVQGYRLRLE
;
A
#
# COMPACT_ATOMS: atom_id res chain seq x y z
N MET A 1 -18.78 7.79 -29.53
CA MET A 1 -17.52 7.89 -28.75
C MET A 1 -17.63 6.91 -27.58
N THR A 2 -16.84 5.86 -27.59
CA THR A 2 -16.82 4.91 -26.48
C THR A 2 -16.18 5.59 -25.27
N PRO A 3 -16.79 5.57 -24.07
CA PRO A 3 -16.13 6.12 -22.90
C PRO A 3 -14.79 5.39 -22.69
N PRO A 4 -13.78 6.09 -22.16
CA PRO A 4 -12.51 5.45 -21.87
C PRO A 4 -12.73 4.23 -20.97
N PRO A 5 -12.04 3.12 -21.21
CA PRO A 5 -12.21 1.92 -20.41
C PRO A 5 -11.94 2.24 -18.93
N THR A 6 -12.91 1.95 -18.10
CA THR A 6 -12.87 2.23 -16.66
C THR A 6 -11.97 1.22 -15.97
N VAL A 7 -11.13 1.69 -15.06
CA VAL A 7 -10.35 0.81 -14.17
C VAL A 7 -11.33 0.11 -13.22
N ALA A 8 -11.33 -1.22 -13.23
CA ALA A 8 -12.10 -2.02 -12.31
C ALA A 8 -11.25 -2.38 -11.09
N VAL A 9 -11.83 -2.23 -9.88
CA VAL A 9 -11.18 -2.60 -8.63
C VAL A 9 -11.96 -3.75 -7.99
N ARG A 10 -11.25 -4.82 -7.64
CA ARG A 10 -11.86 -6.05 -7.11
C ARG A 10 -10.88 -6.81 -6.22
N ASP A 11 -11.37 -7.86 -5.55
CA ASP A 11 -10.48 -8.81 -4.90
C ASP A 11 -9.60 -9.53 -5.92
N ALA A 12 -8.35 -9.78 -5.52
CA ALA A 12 -7.46 -10.64 -6.29
C ALA A 12 -7.95 -12.09 -6.26
N ARG A 13 -7.88 -12.77 -7.39
CA ARG A 13 -8.14 -14.21 -7.45
C ARG A 13 -6.96 -14.99 -6.88
N ALA A 14 -7.20 -16.20 -6.43
CA ALA A 14 -6.16 -17.07 -5.86
C ALA A 14 -5.03 -17.35 -6.87
N ASP A 15 -5.36 -17.49 -8.14
CA ASP A 15 -4.40 -17.74 -9.23
C ASP A 15 -3.61 -16.48 -9.66
N GLU A 16 -3.95 -15.30 -9.13
CA GLU A 16 -3.26 -14.04 -9.43
C GLU A 16 -2.11 -13.72 -8.45
N ARG A 17 -1.87 -14.55 -7.45
CA ARG A 17 -0.86 -14.29 -6.41
C ARG A 17 0.53 -14.00 -6.98
N ASP A 18 0.97 -14.78 -7.96
CA ASP A 18 2.25 -14.57 -8.61
C ASP A 18 2.27 -13.31 -9.47
N ALA A 19 1.20 -13.02 -10.20
CA ALA A 19 1.08 -11.79 -10.98
C ALA A 19 1.13 -10.54 -10.09
N VAL A 20 0.44 -10.56 -8.96
CA VAL A 20 0.49 -9.49 -7.95
C VAL A 20 1.89 -9.32 -7.38
N ARG A 21 2.58 -10.44 -7.08
CA ARG A 21 3.97 -10.41 -6.60
C ARG A 21 4.90 -9.75 -7.62
N VAL A 22 4.85 -10.18 -8.86
CA VAL A 22 5.70 -9.63 -9.93
C VAL A 22 5.43 -8.14 -10.14
N LEU A 23 4.15 -7.73 -10.20
CA LEU A 23 3.76 -6.34 -10.35
C LEU A 23 4.27 -5.49 -9.19
N THR A 24 4.10 -5.96 -7.96
CA THR A 24 4.52 -5.23 -6.75
C THR A 24 6.04 -5.04 -6.73
N LEU A 25 6.81 -6.11 -6.95
CA LEU A 25 8.27 -6.03 -6.97
C LEU A 25 8.78 -5.10 -8.07
N ARG A 26 8.16 -5.12 -9.25
CA ARG A 26 8.49 -4.21 -10.35
C ARG A 26 8.21 -2.76 -10.00
N ALA A 27 7.07 -2.48 -9.38
CA ALA A 27 6.70 -1.12 -8.98
C ALA A 27 7.63 -0.57 -7.88
N TYR A 28 8.04 -1.40 -6.93
CA TYR A 28 8.91 -0.99 -5.83
C TYR A 28 10.40 -0.89 -6.23
N ALA A 29 10.83 -1.55 -7.30
CA ALA A 29 12.23 -1.60 -7.73
C ALA A 29 12.84 -0.21 -7.97
N GLU A 30 12.05 0.80 -8.30
CA GLU A 30 12.51 2.17 -8.50
C GLU A 30 13.10 2.81 -7.23
N TYR A 31 12.66 2.38 -6.06
CA TYR A 31 13.17 2.91 -4.79
C TYR A 31 14.63 2.55 -4.53
N ALA A 32 15.15 1.51 -5.19
CA ALA A 32 16.57 1.16 -5.13
C ALA A 32 17.48 2.31 -5.60
N THR A 33 17.00 3.19 -6.46
CA THR A 33 17.77 4.31 -7.01
C THR A 33 17.72 5.59 -6.16
N VAL A 34 16.75 5.69 -5.26
CA VAL A 34 16.51 6.91 -4.45
C VAL A 34 16.73 6.69 -2.95
N MET A 35 16.80 5.45 -2.50
CA MET A 35 17.06 5.10 -1.11
C MET A 35 18.54 4.76 -0.89
N THR A 36 19.01 4.91 0.36
CA THR A 36 20.30 4.33 0.75
C THR A 36 20.24 2.80 0.65
N PRO A 37 21.39 2.11 0.47
CA PRO A 37 21.41 0.64 0.41
C PRO A 37 20.74 -0.03 1.62
N ALA A 38 20.94 0.50 2.82
CA ALA A 38 20.31 -0.04 4.04
C ALA A 38 18.80 0.13 4.04
N SER A 39 18.30 1.31 3.66
CA SER A 39 16.85 1.59 3.57
C SER A 39 16.20 0.73 2.50
N TRP A 40 16.84 0.58 1.34
CA TRP A 40 16.33 -0.27 0.26
C TRP A 40 16.30 -1.74 0.66
N ALA A 41 17.36 -2.26 1.27
CA ALA A 41 17.40 -3.65 1.72
C ALA A 41 16.29 -3.96 2.73
N GLY A 42 16.03 -3.03 3.67
CA GLY A 42 14.94 -3.14 4.62
C GLY A 42 13.57 -3.15 3.95
N LEU A 43 13.31 -2.23 3.03
CA LEU A 43 12.06 -2.15 2.29
C LEU A 43 11.84 -3.39 1.41
N ASP A 44 12.82 -3.76 0.60
CA ASP A 44 12.72 -4.92 -0.31
C ASP A 44 12.48 -6.21 0.47
N GLY A 45 13.19 -6.40 1.59
CA GLY A 45 12.99 -7.55 2.48
C GLY A 45 11.58 -7.58 3.09
N ALA A 46 11.08 -6.44 3.56
CA ALA A 46 9.73 -6.34 4.13
C ALA A 46 8.64 -6.58 3.08
N VAL A 47 8.81 -6.04 1.88
CA VAL A 47 7.86 -6.26 0.76
C VAL A 47 7.81 -7.74 0.38
N ARG A 48 8.96 -8.39 0.20
CA ARG A 48 9.03 -9.82 -0.14
C ARG A 48 8.42 -10.70 0.95
N ALA A 49 8.72 -10.43 2.20
CA ALA A 49 8.16 -11.15 3.34
C ALA A 49 6.62 -11.02 3.40
N ALA A 50 6.11 -9.80 3.20
CA ALA A 50 4.67 -9.56 3.20
C ALA A 50 3.96 -10.24 2.02
N LEU A 51 4.57 -10.25 0.83
CA LEU A 51 4.02 -10.95 -0.34
C LEU A 51 4.01 -12.47 -0.17
N ALA A 52 4.96 -13.03 0.56
CA ALA A 52 5.05 -14.47 0.85
C ALA A 52 4.14 -14.90 2.00
N SER A 53 3.69 -13.97 2.84
CA SER A 53 2.91 -14.25 4.03
C SER A 53 1.49 -14.69 3.71
N ASP A 54 0.96 -15.63 4.50
CA ASP A 54 -0.46 -16.02 4.53
C ASP A 54 -1.25 -15.29 5.62
N ALA A 55 -0.67 -14.24 6.22
CA ALA A 55 -1.35 -13.40 7.20
C ALA A 55 -2.68 -12.86 6.66
N PRO A 56 -3.70 -12.74 7.52
CA PRO A 56 -5.00 -12.23 7.08
C PRO A 56 -4.86 -10.81 6.52
N ALA A 57 -5.13 -10.68 5.25
CA ALA A 57 -5.20 -9.41 4.54
C ALA A 57 -6.15 -9.56 3.36
N GLU A 58 -6.90 -8.51 3.08
CA GLU A 58 -7.64 -8.44 1.82
C GLU A 58 -6.67 -8.02 0.73
N ARG A 59 -6.56 -8.82 -0.33
CA ARG A 59 -5.72 -8.55 -1.50
C ARG A 59 -6.59 -7.97 -2.59
N ILE A 60 -6.33 -6.73 -2.97
CA ILE A 60 -7.17 -5.95 -3.87
C ILE A 60 -6.34 -5.60 -5.11
N VAL A 61 -6.94 -5.74 -6.27
CA VAL A 61 -6.31 -5.43 -7.55
C VAL A 61 -7.13 -4.42 -8.35
N ALA A 62 -6.45 -3.66 -9.17
CA ALA A 62 -7.04 -2.82 -10.19
C ALA A 62 -6.68 -3.38 -11.56
N GLU A 63 -7.68 -3.54 -12.42
CA GLU A 63 -7.49 -4.08 -13.76
C GLU A 63 -8.21 -3.25 -14.83
N ARG A 64 -7.76 -3.44 -16.05
CA ARG A 64 -8.43 -2.96 -17.26
C ARG A 64 -8.24 -3.99 -18.36
N ASP A 65 -9.36 -4.43 -18.96
CA ASP A 65 -9.35 -5.40 -20.08
C ASP A 65 -8.55 -6.69 -19.75
N GLY A 66 -8.67 -7.19 -18.53
CA GLY A 66 -7.97 -8.38 -18.05
C GLY A 66 -6.49 -8.18 -17.70
N VAL A 67 -5.97 -6.96 -17.77
CA VAL A 67 -4.58 -6.63 -17.42
C VAL A 67 -4.53 -5.98 -16.03
N LEU A 68 -3.73 -6.55 -15.12
CA LEU A 68 -3.50 -5.98 -13.80
C LEU A 68 -2.66 -4.69 -13.91
N LEU A 69 -3.19 -3.60 -13.39
CA LEU A 69 -2.56 -2.28 -13.40
C LEU A 69 -2.00 -1.89 -12.04
N GLY A 70 -2.49 -2.50 -10.97
CA GLY A 70 -2.04 -2.21 -9.61
C GLY A 70 -2.63 -3.17 -8.60
N SER A 71 -2.09 -3.09 -7.38
CA SER A 71 -2.56 -3.88 -6.24
C SER A 71 -2.32 -3.17 -4.92
N VAL A 72 -3.06 -3.56 -3.90
CA VAL A 72 -2.89 -3.11 -2.52
C VAL A 72 -3.35 -4.21 -1.57
N HIS A 73 -2.74 -4.29 -0.39
CA HIS A 73 -3.18 -5.15 0.68
C HIS A 73 -3.81 -4.32 1.80
N LEU A 74 -4.95 -4.76 2.31
CA LEU A 74 -5.63 -4.15 3.45
C LEU A 74 -5.58 -5.12 4.63
N PHE A 75 -4.81 -4.75 5.65
CA PHE A 75 -4.61 -5.54 6.87
C PHE A 75 -5.62 -5.14 7.94
N PRO A 76 -6.18 -6.11 8.68
CA PRO A 76 -7.06 -5.82 9.81
C PRO A 76 -6.28 -5.20 10.99
N PRO A 77 -6.98 -4.52 11.96
CA PRO A 77 -6.32 -3.76 13.03
C PRO A 77 -5.44 -4.57 13.98
N VAL A 78 -5.70 -5.88 14.11
CA VAL A 78 -5.03 -6.74 15.11
C VAL A 78 -3.82 -7.49 14.56
N VAL A 79 -3.50 -7.31 13.28
CA VAL A 79 -2.34 -7.96 12.66
C VAL A 79 -1.12 -7.07 12.82
N ASP A 80 -0.08 -7.62 13.43
CA ASP A 80 1.23 -7.00 13.50
C ASP A 80 1.87 -6.99 12.11
N ALA A 81 1.66 -5.90 11.39
CA ALA A 81 2.09 -5.77 10.02
C ALA A 81 3.60 -5.51 9.88
N TYR A 82 4.24 -5.02 10.94
CA TYR A 82 5.64 -4.56 10.93
C TYR A 82 6.49 -5.18 12.04
N GLY A 83 6.00 -6.24 12.68
CA GLY A 83 6.68 -6.89 13.79
C GLY A 83 6.77 -5.99 15.03
N ALA A 84 7.77 -6.20 15.85
CA ALA A 84 7.97 -5.46 17.10
C ALA A 84 8.41 -4.00 16.88
N LEU A 85 8.68 -3.58 15.62
CA LEU A 85 9.17 -2.23 15.30
C LEU A 85 8.07 -1.15 15.32
N ALA A 86 6.81 -1.53 15.05
CA ALA A 86 5.69 -0.62 15.08
C ALA A 86 4.66 -1.06 16.10
N GLY A 87 4.14 -0.13 16.90
CA GLY A 87 3.02 -0.39 17.79
C GLY A 87 1.76 -0.81 17.02
N ARG A 88 0.84 -1.50 17.72
CA ARG A 88 -0.45 -1.88 17.14
C ARG A 88 -1.32 -0.63 16.93
N ALA A 89 -1.76 -0.41 15.69
CA ALA A 89 -2.77 0.58 15.41
C ALA A 89 -4.17 0.00 15.64
N PRO A 90 -5.12 0.78 16.20
CA PRO A 90 -6.48 0.31 16.43
C PRO A 90 -7.36 0.34 15.17
N TRP A 91 -6.79 0.53 14.01
CA TRP A 91 -7.47 0.62 12.72
C TRP A 91 -6.79 -0.24 11.65
N PRO A 92 -7.50 -0.59 10.58
CA PRO A 92 -6.90 -1.29 9.45
C PRO A 92 -5.82 -0.44 8.77
N GLU A 93 -4.86 -1.12 8.15
CA GLU A 93 -3.77 -0.46 7.39
C GLU A 93 -3.73 -0.95 5.95
N LEU A 94 -3.60 -0.01 5.02
CA LEU A 94 -3.23 -0.34 3.65
C LEU A 94 -1.71 -0.48 3.55
N ARG A 95 -1.27 -1.50 2.84
CA ARG A 95 0.14 -1.79 2.60
C ARG A 95 0.37 -2.28 1.19
N LEU A 96 1.61 -2.23 0.74
CA LEU A 96 2.03 -2.76 -0.57
C LEU A 96 1.22 -2.14 -1.72
N LEU A 97 0.89 -0.86 -1.63
CA LEU A 97 0.29 -0.16 -2.76
C LEU A 97 1.29 -0.12 -3.91
N ALA A 98 0.93 -0.72 -4.99
CA ALA A 98 1.76 -0.82 -6.19
C ALA A 98 0.94 -0.49 -7.43
N VAL A 99 1.52 0.34 -8.30
CA VAL A 99 0.96 0.66 -9.62
C VAL A 99 2.01 0.31 -10.66
N ALA A 100 1.62 -0.47 -11.65
CA ALA A 100 2.51 -0.81 -12.75
C ALA A 100 3.11 0.48 -13.36
N PRO A 101 4.43 0.53 -13.63
CA PRO A 101 5.06 1.75 -14.13
C PRO A 101 4.36 2.36 -15.34
N GLU A 102 3.90 1.53 -16.28
CA GLU A 102 3.17 1.94 -17.47
C GLU A 102 1.74 2.45 -17.21
N ALA A 103 1.20 2.18 -16.03
CA ALA A 103 -0.16 2.58 -15.63
C ALA A 103 -0.19 3.81 -14.71
N ARG A 104 0.96 4.43 -14.46
CA ARG A 104 1.04 5.64 -13.63
C ARG A 104 0.35 6.81 -14.30
N GLY A 105 -0.20 7.71 -13.48
CA GLY A 105 -0.95 8.87 -13.97
C GLY A 105 -2.37 8.56 -14.45
N LEU A 106 -2.81 7.30 -14.39
CA LEU A 106 -4.17 6.89 -14.81
C LEU A 106 -5.17 6.81 -13.65
N GLY A 107 -4.78 7.25 -12.45
CA GLY A 107 -5.65 7.22 -11.27
C GLY A 107 -5.76 5.85 -10.58
N VAL A 108 -4.94 4.88 -10.95
CA VAL A 108 -4.98 3.50 -10.41
C VAL A 108 -4.72 3.49 -8.90
N GLY A 109 -3.68 4.17 -8.43
CA GLY A 109 -3.35 4.25 -7.00
C GLY A 109 -4.48 4.88 -6.19
N ARG A 110 -5.06 5.96 -6.70
CA ARG A 110 -6.21 6.64 -6.09
C ARG A 110 -7.42 5.72 -5.99
N ALA A 111 -7.71 4.95 -7.04
CA ALA A 111 -8.83 4.01 -7.06
C ALA A 111 -8.65 2.89 -6.02
N LEU A 112 -7.44 2.36 -5.88
CA LEU A 112 -7.11 1.34 -4.88
C LEU A 112 -7.24 1.88 -3.45
N VAL A 113 -6.75 3.09 -3.18
CA VAL A 113 -6.89 3.73 -1.87
C VAL A 113 -8.36 3.99 -1.55
N ALA A 114 -9.14 4.48 -2.52
CA ALA A 114 -10.58 4.72 -2.34
C ALA A 114 -11.33 3.43 -1.97
N GLU A 115 -10.96 2.30 -2.55
CA GLU A 115 -11.54 1.01 -2.20
C GLU A 115 -11.17 0.58 -0.76
N CYS A 116 -9.93 0.79 -0.33
CA CYS A 116 -9.51 0.57 1.05
C CYS A 116 -10.32 1.43 2.03
N VAL A 117 -10.52 2.69 1.71
CA VAL A 117 -11.36 3.62 2.51
C VAL A 117 -12.80 3.10 2.61
N ARG A 118 -13.39 2.69 1.49
CA ARG A 118 -14.75 2.15 1.45
C ARG A 118 -14.88 0.90 2.33
N ARG A 119 -13.91 -0.01 2.27
CA ARG A 119 -13.89 -1.24 3.08
C ARG A 119 -13.71 -0.95 4.57
N ALA A 120 -12.79 -0.06 4.92
CA ALA A 120 -12.58 0.36 6.30
C ALA A 120 -13.85 1.01 6.91
N ARG A 121 -14.53 1.87 6.17
CA ARG A 121 -15.81 2.44 6.58
C ARG A 121 -16.88 1.37 6.79
N ARG A 122 -17.01 0.43 5.86
CA ARG A 122 -17.98 -0.66 5.97
C ARG A 122 -17.70 -1.54 7.19
N ALA A 123 -16.45 -1.71 7.57
CA ALA A 123 -16.05 -2.43 8.77
C ALA A 123 -16.25 -1.62 10.07
N GLY A 124 -16.70 -0.38 10.00
CA GLY A 124 -16.90 0.50 11.16
C GLY A 124 -15.60 1.04 11.75
N ALA A 125 -14.51 1.06 10.98
CA ALA A 125 -13.24 1.57 11.46
C ALA A 125 -13.28 3.09 11.63
N SER A 126 -12.64 3.60 12.69
CA SER A 126 -12.53 5.05 12.96
C SER A 126 -11.47 5.74 12.10
N ALA A 127 -10.55 4.98 11.55
CA ALA A 127 -9.49 5.48 10.69
C ALA A 127 -8.95 4.37 9.77
N LEU A 128 -8.23 4.78 8.73
CA LEU A 128 -7.40 3.92 7.88
C LEU A 128 -5.96 4.41 7.99
N GLY A 129 -5.04 3.52 8.32
CA GLY A 129 -3.63 3.83 8.47
C GLY A 129 -2.78 3.40 7.29
N LEU A 130 -1.58 3.96 7.23
CA LEU A 130 -0.50 3.52 6.35
C LEU A 130 0.86 3.96 6.90
N HIS A 131 1.91 3.38 6.35
CA HIS A 131 3.28 3.84 6.56
C HIS A 131 3.94 4.17 5.22
N THR A 132 4.75 5.21 5.22
CA THR A 132 5.53 5.64 4.07
C THR A 132 6.85 6.25 4.53
N SER A 133 7.70 6.69 3.62
CA SER A 133 8.95 7.35 3.97
C SER A 133 9.23 8.53 3.04
N ALA A 134 10.17 9.39 3.44
CA ALA A 134 10.52 10.60 2.68
C ALA A 134 10.98 10.29 1.24
N SER A 135 11.57 9.13 1.00
CA SER A 135 11.97 8.69 -0.35
C SER A 135 10.79 8.35 -1.26
N MET A 136 9.62 8.05 -0.69
CA MET A 136 8.40 7.70 -1.43
C MET A 136 7.56 8.94 -1.75
N ARG A 137 8.17 9.94 -2.38
CA ARG A 137 7.60 11.28 -2.55
C ARG A 137 6.25 11.31 -3.27
N VAL A 138 6.12 10.55 -4.35
CA VAL A 138 4.89 10.53 -5.16
C VAL A 138 3.73 9.94 -4.37
N ALA A 139 3.96 8.81 -3.71
CA ALA A 139 2.96 8.16 -2.85
C ALA A 139 2.58 9.05 -1.66
N MET A 140 3.57 9.62 -0.96
CA MET A 140 3.35 10.53 0.16
C MET A 140 2.48 11.73 -0.24
N ALA A 141 2.81 12.40 -1.35
CA ALA A 141 2.04 13.52 -1.85
C ALA A 141 0.59 13.13 -2.23
N MET A 142 0.40 11.94 -2.76
CA MET A 142 -0.94 11.41 -3.06
C MET A 142 -1.74 11.21 -1.77
N TYR A 143 -1.17 10.58 -0.75
CA TYR A 143 -1.84 10.35 0.53
C TYR A 143 -2.25 11.66 1.20
N GLU A 144 -1.37 12.65 1.21
CA GLU A 144 -1.67 13.98 1.77
C GLU A 144 -2.82 14.66 1.01
N ARG A 145 -2.84 14.59 -0.32
CA ARG A 145 -3.96 15.11 -1.12
C ARG A 145 -5.28 14.38 -0.88
N LEU A 146 -5.22 13.12 -0.47
CA LEU A 146 -6.41 12.33 -0.12
C LEU A 146 -6.87 12.56 1.31
N GLY A 147 -6.19 13.42 2.08
CA GLY A 147 -6.56 13.81 3.43
C GLY A 147 -5.92 12.98 4.53
N PHE A 148 -4.94 12.13 4.22
CA PHE A 148 -4.16 11.46 5.26
C PHE A 148 -3.31 12.47 6.02
N GLU A 149 -3.31 12.34 7.33
CA GLU A 149 -2.56 13.17 8.28
C GLU A 149 -1.42 12.38 8.91
N ARG A 150 -0.35 13.07 9.30
CA ARG A 150 0.73 12.46 10.08
C ARG A 150 0.20 11.88 11.39
N ALA A 151 0.65 10.69 11.72
CA ALA A 151 0.43 10.01 12.99
C ALA A 151 1.80 9.61 13.57
N PRO A 152 2.58 10.60 14.11
CA PRO A 152 3.97 10.36 14.53
C PRO A 152 4.11 9.31 15.62
N GLU A 153 3.07 9.07 16.39
CA GLU A 153 3.00 8.02 17.41
C GLU A 153 3.13 6.60 16.83
N HIS A 154 2.98 6.46 15.51
CA HIS A 154 3.14 5.20 14.78
C HIS A 154 4.41 5.16 13.93
N ASP A 155 5.28 6.15 14.05
CA ASP A 155 6.58 6.13 13.36
C ASP A 155 7.47 5.02 13.92
N PHE A 156 8.31 4.46 13.07
CA PHE A 156 9.38 3.59 13.50
C PHE A 156 10.61 3.74 12.59
N GLN A 157 11.78 3.42 13.12
CA GLN A 157 13.02 3.52 12.36
C GLN A 157 13.82 2.22 12.46
N PRO A 158 13.87 1.43 11.37
CA PRO A 158 14.75 0.27 11.32
C PRO A 158 16.22 0.70 11.46
N PRO A 159 17.08 -0.10 12.12
CA PRO A 159 18.50 0.25 12.28
C PRO A 159 19.17 0.56 10.95
N GLY A 160 19.81 1.74 10.86
CA GLY A 160 20.53 2.19 9.67
C GLY A 160 19.68 2.61 8.48
N ALA A 161 18.36 2.54 8.60
CA ALA A 161 17.42 2.92 7.54
C ALA A 161 16.78 4.29 7.82
N GLU A 162 16.09 4.85 6.83
CA GLU A 162 15.32 6.07 7.02
C GLU A 162 14.07 5.86 7.91
N LEU A 163 13.57 6.96 8.47
CA LEU A 163 12.36 6.95 9.27
C LEU A 163 11.15 6.48 8.44
N VAL A 164 10.43 5.50 8.95
CA VAL A 164 9.15 5.05 8.40
C VAL A 164 8.05 5.81 9.13
N GLN A 165 7.31 6.62 8.38
CA GLN A 165 6.36 7.60 8.91
C GLN A 165 4.95 7.04 8.88
N GLY A 166 4.26 7.12 10.02
CA GLY A 166 2.85 6.78 10.14
C GLY A 166 1.94 7.90 9.65
N TYR A 167 0.89 7.51 8.95
CA TYR A 167 -0.21 8.36 8.49
C TYR A 167 -1.55 7.71 8.78
N ARG A 168 -2.57 8.51 8.97
CA ARG A 168 -3.96 8.04 9.09
C ARG A 168 -4.93 8.94 8.36
N LEU A 169 -5.99 8.36 7.85
CA LEU A 169 -7.20 9.06 7.41
C LEU A 169 -8.31 8.77 8.40
N ARG A 170 -8.85 9.81 9.03
CA ARG A 170 -10.02 9.67 9.91
C ARG A 170 -11.25 9.35 9.06
N LEU A 171 -12.04 8.39 9.53
CA LEU A 171 -13.27 7.95 8.87
C LEU A 171 -14.45 8.36 9.77
N GLU A 172 -15.32 9.17 9.24
CA GLU A 172 -16.58 9.54 9.88
C GLU A 172 -17.70 8.59 9.48
#